data_1ef3888a4383121e9b3de32dc647b335
#
_entry.id   1ef3888a4383121e9b3de32dc647b335
#
_cell.length_a   1.000
_cell.length_b   1.000
_cell.length_c   1.000
_cell.angle_alpha   90.00
_cell.angle_beta   90.00
_cell.angle_gamma   90.00
#
_symmetry.space_group_name_H-M   'P 1'
#
loop_
_entity.id
_entity.type
_entity.pdbx_description
1 polymer ?
#
loop_
_entity_poly.entity_id
_entity_poly.type
_entity_poly.pdbx_seq_one_letter_code
_entity_poly.pdbx_strand_id
1 'polypeptide(L)'
;MGEKGYQDTSITFITQRAGVAQGTFYNHFESRQDILDQLLPALGKDMLEHVGACASKGKTLFEREELGFRGFFSFLRIHPHFFRILNEAPSFAPKAYEAHLELVREGYMHFLRKARGGGEIRGFSERELEVVTYVLMSARLYLGRYASQDGSNNEIPDWVVKAYCKLIRHGLSGG
;
A
#
# COMPACT_ATOMS: atom_id res chain seq x y z
N MET A 1 -15.39 -6.76 6.64
CA MET A 1 -14.75 -5.52 7.08
C MET A 1 -14.79 -4.44 6.01
N GLY A 2 -14.30 -4.69 4.82
CA GLY A 2 -14.29 -3.68 3.77
C GLY A 2 -15.65 -3.03 3.50
N GLU A 3 -16.72 -3.80 3.47
CA GLU A 3 -18.07 -3.30 3.20
C GLU A 3 -18.69 -2.56 4.40
N LYS A 4 -18.49 -3.04 5.62
CA LYS A 4 -19.13 -2.52 6.84
C LYS A 4 -18.21 -1.72 7.77
N GLY A 5 -16.88 -1.77 7.54
CA GLY A 5 -15.88 -1.22 8.45
C GLY A 5 -15.54 -2.16 9.62
N TYR A 6 -14.58 -1.72 10.42
CA TYR A 6 -14.11 -2.49 11.58
C TYR A 6 -15.19 -2.59 12.67
N GLN A 7 -15.92 -1.49 12.92
CA GLN A 7 -16.89 -1.41 14.02
C GLN A 7 -18.04 -2.41 13.84
N ASP A 8 -18.62 -2.45 12.64
CA ASP A 8 -19.86 -3.21 12.36
C ASP A 8 -19.60 -4.62 11.83
N THR A 9 -18.36 -5.09 11.90
CA THR A 9 -18.01 -6.45 11.46
C THR A 9 -17.94 -7.40 12.66
N SER A 10 -18.96 -8.25 12.83
CA SER A 10 -19.01 -9.29 13.85
C SER A 10 -18.38 -10.60 13.38
N ILE A 11 -17.98 -11.48 14.32
CA ILE A 11 -17.49 -12.83 14.01
C ILE A 11 -18.54 -13.62 13.21
N THR A 12 -19.82 -13.53 13.61
CA THR A 12 -20.94 -14.16 12.89
C THR A 12 -21.00 -13.70 11.44
N PHE A 13 -20.83 -12.38 11.18
CA PHE A 13 -20.81 -11.86 9.81
C PHE A 13 -19.61 -12.39 9.01
N ILE A 14 -18.42 -12.45 9.64
CA ILE A 14 -17.20 -12.97 9.00
C ILE A 14 -17.41 -14.44 8.60
N THR A 15 -17.85 -15.28 9.53
CA THR A 15 -18.01 -16.72 9.30
C THR A 15 -19.11 -17.04 8.29
N GLN A 16 -20.24 -16.32 8.34
CA GLN A 16 -21.29 -16.42 7.33
C GLN A 16 -20.77 -16.05 5.93
N ARG A 17 -20.01 -14.98 5.82
CA ARG A 17 -19.43 -14.54 4.53
C ARG A 17 -18.38 -15.51 4.01
N ALA A 18 -17.61 -16.15 4.89
CA ALA A 18 -16.62 -17.16 4.57
C ALA A 18 -17.24 -18.57 4.30
N GLY A 19 -18.51 -18.76 4.59
CA GLY A 19 -19.18 -20.07 4.43
C GLY A 19 -18.67 -21.13 5.42
N VAL A 20 -18.20 -20.71 6.62
CA VAL A 20 -17.67 -21.62 7.64
C VAL A 20 -18.46 -21.55 8.95
N ALA A 21 -18.36 -22.61 9.76
CA ALA A 21 -18.95 -22.61 11.11
C ALA A 21 -18.16 -21.64 12.02
N GLN A 22 -18.86 -21.09 13.03
CA GLN A 22 -18.24 -20.17 14.00
C GLN A 22 -17.09 -20.84 14.79
N GLY A 23 -17.17 -22.15 15.06
CA GLY A 23 -16.06 -22.91 15.66
C GLY A 23 -14.78 -22.89 14.81
N THR A 24 -14.91 -22.88 13.47
CA THR A 24 -13.76 -22.80 12.56
C THR A 24 -13.01 -21.47 12.72
N PHE A 25 -13.71 -20.38 13.04
CA PHE A 25 -13.09 -19.10 13.31
C PHE A 25 -12.08 -19.21 14.47
N TYR A 26 -12.50 -19.82 15.56
CA TYR A 26 -11.67 -19.94 16.78
C TYR A 26 -10.52 -20.95 16.64
N ASN A 27 -10.47 -21.75 15.57
CA ASN A 27 -9.30 -22.56 15.22
C ASN A 27 -8.16 -21.73 14.64
N HIS A 28 -8.45 -20.50 14.13
CA HIS A 28 -7.50 -19.64 13.45
C HIS A 28 -7.25 -18.31 14.17
N PHE A 29 -8.22 -17.81 14.92
CA PHE A 29 -8.17 -16.51 15.56
C PHE A 29 -8.69 -16.62 17.00
N GLU A 30 -7.94 -16.06 17.94
CA GLU A 30 -8.32 -16.07 19.36
C GLU A 30 -9.53 -15.15 19.65
N SER A 31 -9.67 -14.09 18.87
CA SER A 31 -10.71 -13.08 19.07
C SER A 31 -11.03 -12.33 17.78
N ARG A 32 -12.08 -11.50 17.82
CA ARG A 32 -12.36 -10.53 16.76
C ARG A 32 -11.20 -9.56 16.57
N GLN A 33 -10.54 -9.13 17.67
CA GLN A 33 -9.40 -8.21 17.58
C GLN A 33 -8.22 -8.87 16.88
N ASP A 34 -7.97 -10.14 17.11
CA ASP A 34 -6.87 -10.86 16.47
C ASP A 34 -6.97 -10.87 14.94
N ILE A 35 -8.16 -11.15 14.37
CA ILE A 35 -8.32 -11.03 12.91
C ILE A 35 -8.18 -9.58 12.41
N LEU A 36 -8.60 -8.57 13.22
CA LEU A 36 -8.42 -7.16 12.87
C LEU A 36 -6.93 -6.80 12.81
N ASP A 37 -6.16 -7.29 13.80
CA ASP A 37 -4.72 -7.01 13.90
C ASP A 37 -3.90 -7.71 12.81
N GLN A 38 -4.40 -8.82 12.25
CA GLN A 38 -3.74 -9.54 11.17
C GLN A 38 -4.14 -9.04 9.76
N LEU A 39 -5.32 -8.44 9.59
CA LEU A 39 -5.89 -8.11 8.27
C LEU A 39 -5.04 -7.10 7.48
N LEU A 40 -4.71 -5.96 8.08
CA LEU A 40 -4.02 -4.89 7.35
C LEU A 40 -2.57 -5.25 7.00
N PRO A 41 -1.77 -5.88 7.88
CA PRO A 41 -0.45 -6.40 7.51
C PRO A 41 -0.51 -7.44 6.38
N ALA A 42 -1.49 -8.35 6.38
CA ALA A 42 -1.68 -9.33 5.31
C ALA A 42 -1.98 -8.65 3.97
N LEU A 43 -2.95 -7.72 3.94
CA LEU A 43 -3.25 -6.92 2.75
C LEU A 43 -2.06 -6.07 2.30
N GLY A 44 -1.25 -5.57 3.23
CA GLY A 44 -0.03 -4.83 2.95
C GLY A 44 1.02 -5.70 2.24
N LYS A 45 1.17 -6.94 2.67
CA LYS A 45 2.04 -7.92 2.02
C LYS A 45 1.58 -8.23 0.61
N ASP A 46 0.31 -8.54 0.41
CA ASP A 46 -0.28 -8.80 -0.91
C ASP A 46 -0.10 -7.59 -1.85
N MET A 47 -0.29 -6.38 -1.31
CA MET A 47 -0.06 -5.13 -2.04
C MET A 47 1.40 -5.01 -2.49
N LEU A 48 2.36 -5.23 -1.60
CA LEU A 48 3.78 -5.12 -1.93
C LEU A 48 4.22 -6.18 -2.94
N GLU A 49 3.71 -7.40 -2.85
CA GLU A 49 3.96 -8.46 -3.83
C GLU A 49 3.41 -8.07 -5.21
N HIS A 50 2.18 -7.56 -5.28
CA HIS A 50 1.56 -7.10 -6.52
C HIS A 50 2.33 -5.92 -7.15
N VAL A 51 2.66 -4.90 -6.34
CA VAL A 51 3.44 -3.73 -6.77
C VAL A 51 4.83 -4.15 -7.23
N GLY A 52 5.50 -5.03 -6.49
CA GLY A 52 6.82 -5.55 -6.83
C GLY A 52 6.82 -6.32 -8.16
N ALA A 53 5.80 -7.16 -8.40
CA ALA A 53 5.63 -7.88 -9.67
C ALA A 53 5.42 -6.92 -10.86
N CYS A 54 4.72 -5.81 -10.65
CA CYS A 54 4.58 -4.77 -11.68
C CYS A 54 5.92 -4.05 -11.91
N ALA A 55 6.56 -3.59 -10.84
CA ALA A 55 7.81 -2.83 -10.89
C ALA A 55 8.97 -3.63 -11.50
N SER A 56 9.03 -4.94 -11.28
CA SER A 56 10.11 -5.81 -11.78
C SER A 56 10.25 -5.83 -13.31
N LYS A 57 9.23 -5.40 -14.03
CA LYS A 57 9.23 -5.31 -15.50
C LYS A 57 10.00 -4.08 -16.02
N GLY A 58 10.28 -3.09 -15.16
CA GLY A 58 11.04 -1.90 -15.50
C GLY A 58 12.55 -2.16 -15.48
N LYS A 59 13.28 -1.53 -16.39
CA LYS A 59 14.74 -1.65 -16.52
C LYS A 59 15.48 -0.60 -15.67
N THR A 60 14.94 0.63 -15.63
CA THR A 60 15.49 1.75 -14.87
C THR A 60 14.71 2.00 -13.59
N LEU A 61 15.29 2.75 -12.65
CA LEU A 61 14.60 3.20 -11.44
C LEU A 61 13.24 3.84 -11.78
N PHE A 62 13.23 4.75 -12.75
CA PHE A 62 12.03 5.53 -13.09
C PHE A 62 10.96 4.69 -13.77
N GLU A 63 11.35 3.71 -14.60
CA GLU A 63 10.40 2.74 -15.14
C GLU A 63 9.82 1.84 -14.06
N ARG A 64 10.66 1.36 -13.13
CA ARG A 64 10.19 0.56 -11.98
C ARG A 64 9.26 1.35 -11.08
N GLU A 65 9.57 2.63 -10.83
CA GLU A 65 8.72 3.49 -10.01
C GLU A 65 7.37 3.77 -10.70
N GLU A 66 7.36 4.07 -12.00
CA GLU A 66 6.11 4.25 -12.76
C GLU A 66 5.25 2.99 -12.74
N LEU A 67 5.84 1.84 -13.05
CA LEU A 67 5.13 0.56 -13.07
C LEU A 67 4.63 0.17 -11.66
N GLY A 68 5.42 0.42 -10.62
CA GLY A 68 5.01 0.21 -9.24
C GLY A 68 3.89 1.16 -8.81
N PHE A 69 3.94 2.41 -9.24
CA PHE A 69 2.88 3.38 -9.00
C PHE A 69 1.57 2.95 -9.66
N ARG A 70 1.58 2.57 -10.94
CA ARG A 70 0.42 2.00 -11.65
C ARG A 70 -0.05 0.69 -11.00
N GLY A 71 0.89 -0.15 -10.55
CA GLY A 71 0.62 -1.39 -9.82
C GLY A 71 -0.18 -1.15 -8.55
N PHE A 72 0.16 -0.12 -7.77
CA PHE A 72 -0.61 0.25 -6.58
C PHE A 72 -2.08 0.55 -6.92
N PHE A 73 -2.35 1.34 -7.96
CA PHE A 73 -3.73 1.64 -8.36
C PHE A 73 -4.46 0.42 -8.93
N SER A 74 -3.74 -0.47 -9.63
CA SER A 74 -4.35 -1.73 -10.08
C SER A 74 -4.71 -2.64 -8.90
N PHE A 75 -3.91 -2.65 -7.83
CA PHE A 75 -4.24 -3.34 -6.59
C PHE A 75 -5.51 -2.77 -5.93
N LEU A 76 -5.65 -1.44 -5.88
CA LEU A 76 -6.86 -0.81 -5.33
C LEU A 76 -8.14 -1.16 -6.09
N ARG A 77 -8.06 -1.40 -7.40
CA ARG A 77 -9.22 -1.87 -8.18
C ARG A 77 -9.65 -3.30 -7.80
N ILE A 78 -8.67 -4.15 -7.50
CA ILE A 78 -8.91 -5.52 -7.04
C ILE A 78 -9.41 -5.52 -5.58
N HIS A 79 -8.93 -4.57 -4.78
CA HIS A 79 -9.26 -4.40 -3.36
C HIS A 79 -9.93 -3.04 -3.08
N PRO A 80 -11.16 -2.79 -3.55
CA PRO A 80 -11.80 -1.47 -3.50
C PRO A 80 -12.01 -0.93 -2.09
N HIS A 81 -12.00 -1.79 -1.09
CA HIS A 81 -12.16 -1.44 0.32
C HIS A 81 -10.84 -1.19 1.07
N PHE A 82 -9.69 -1.30 0.41
CA PHE A 82 -8.39 -1.18 1.04
C PHE A 82 -8.24 0.13 1.83
N PHE A 83 -8.60 1.26 1.21
CA PHE A 83 -8.52 2.58 1.87
C PHE A 83 -9.43 2.71 3.09
N ARG A 84 -10.58 2.07 3.08
CA ARG A 84 -11.46 2.06 4.26
C ARG A 84 -10.79 1.34 5.41
N ILE A 85 -10.26 0.14 5.17
CA ILE A 85 -9.53 -0.64 6.16
C ILE A 85 -8.34 0.15 6.70
N LEU A 86 -7.53 0.74 5.81
CA LEU A 86 -6.36 1.54 6.17
C LEU A 86 -6.73 2.77 7.02
N ASN A 87 -7.80 3.49 6.67
CA ASN A 87 -8.21 4.71 7.37
C ASN A 87 -8.85 4.45 8.73
N GLU A 88 -9.53 3.32 8.91
CA GLU A 88 -10.15 2.95 10.17
C GLU A 88 -9.16 2.26 11.14
N ALA A 89 -8.10 1.64 10.60
CA ALA A 89 -7.12 0.87 11.39
C ALA A 89 -6.47 1.65 12.55
N PRO A 90 -6.10 2.94 12.43
CA PRO A 90 -5.54 3.70 13.57
C PRO A 90 -6.41 3.67 14.82
N SER A 91 -7.74 3.65 14.65
CA SER A 91 -8.72 3.66 15.77
C SER A 91 -9.06 2.27 16.28
N PHE A 92 -9.05 1.24 15.44
CA PHE A 92 -9.55 -0.11 15.78
C PHE A 92 -8.47 -1.18 15.86
N ALA A 93 -7.35 -0.99 15.19
CA ALA A 93 -6.21 -1.92 15.14
C ALA A 93 -4.89 -1.14 15.01
N PRO A 94 -4.52 -0.28 15.99
CA PRO A 94 -3.36 0.61 15.88
C PRO A 94 -2.04 -0.15 15.67
N LYS A 95 -1.86 -1.30 16.30
CA LYS A 95 -0.68 -2.16 16.10
C LYS A 95 -0.58 -2.67 14.68
N ALA A 96 -1.70 -3.08 14.08
CA ALA A 96 -1.75 -3.50 12.68
C ALA A 96 -1.42 -2.34 11.72
N TYR A 97 -1.88 -1.13 12.05
CA TYR A 97 -1.57 0.06 11.29
C TYR A 97 -0.08 0.39 11.31
N GLU A 98 0.55 0.38 12.50
CA GLU A 98 1.98 0.60 12.66
C GLU A 98 2.80 -0.47 11.92
N ALA A 99 2.43 -1.74 12.07
CA ALA A 99 3.10 -2.85 11.37
C ALA A 99 2.96 -2.72 9.84
N HIS A 100 1.81 -2.29 9.34
CA HIS A 100 1.61 -2.03 7.91
C HIS A 100 2.48 -0.89 7.40
N LEU A 101 2.53 0.24 8.11
CA LEU A 101 3.37 1.38 7.73
C LEU A 101 4.85 0.99 7.69
N GLU A 102 5.31 0.25 8.69
CA GLU A 102 6.69 -0.23 8.75
C GLU A 102 7.01 -1.18 7.60
N LEU A 103 6.11 -2.12 7.30
CA LEU A 103 6.26 -3.04 6.16
C LEU A 103 6.42 -2.27 4.83
N VAL A 104 5.59 -1.27 4.59
CA VAL A 104 5.65 -0.44 3.39
C VAL A 104 6.92 0.42 3.36
N ARG A 105 7.29 1.01 4.50
CA ARG A 105 8.53 1.79 4.64
C ARG A 105 9.75 0.95 4.29
N GLU A 106 9.87 -0.25 4.85
CA GLU A 106 11.00 -1.14 4.57
C GLU A 106 11.05 -1.57 3.10
N GLY A 107 9.90 -1.84 2.49
CA GLY A 107 9.82 -2.15 1.06
C GLY A 107 10.39 -1.02 0.18
N TYR A 108 10.02 0.23 0.50
CA TYR A 108 10.55 1.41 -0.20
C TYR A 108 12.03 1.66 0.07
N MET A 109 12.46 1.56 1.33
CA MET A 109 13.87 1.72 1.68
C MET A 109 14.74 0.71 0.95
N HIS A 110 14.30 -0.55 0.87
CA HIS A 110 15.00 -1.58 0.10
C HIS A 110 15.11 -1.19 -1.39
N PHE A 111 14.01 -0.75 -1.99
CA PHE A 111 13.97 -0.30 -3.39
C PHE A 111 14.93 0.88 -3.66
N LEU A 112 14.92 1.90 -2.81
CA LEU A 112 15.77 3.09 -2.96
C LEU A 112 17.23 2.80 -2.67
N ARG A 113 17.55 1.98 -1.66
CA ARG A 113 18.93 1.54 -1.38
C ARG A 113 19.53 0.78 -2.56
N LYS A 114 18.75 -0.11 -3.17
CA LYS A 114 19.18 -0.85 -4.36
C LYS A 114 19.47 0.08 -5.55
N ALA A 115 18.61 1.07 -5.77
CA ALA A 115 18.79 2.06 -6.83
C ALA A 115 20.03 2.95 -6.58
N ARG A 116 20.25 3.37 -5.32
CA ARG A 116 21.47 4.12 -4.94
C ARG A 116 22.73 3.28 -5.13
N GLY A 117 22.72 2.03 -4.68
CA GLY A 117 23.84 1.08 -4.87
C GLY A 117 24.16 0.83 -6.34
N GLY A 118 23.15 0.86 -7.23
CA GLY A 118 23.30 0.79 -8.69
C GLY A 118 23.67 2.11 -9.37
N GLY A 119 23.83 3.20 -8.62
CA GLY A 119 24.18 4.52 -9.18
C GLY A 119 23.03 5.26 -9.88
N GLU A 120 21.80 4.77 -9.77
CA GLU A 120 20.60 5.38 -10.36
C GLU A 120 20.08 6.58 -9.52
N ILE A 121 20.43 6.63 -8.22
CA ILE A 121 20.18 7.75 -7.31
C ILE A 121 21.54 8.28 -6.83
N ARG A 122 21.70 9.60 -6.86
CA ARG A 122 22.92 10.27 -6.38
C ARG A 122 22.55 11.41 -5.44
N GLY A 123 23.49 11.78 -4.55
CA GLY A 123 23.35 12.95 -3.68
C GLY A 123 22.44 12.76 -2.45
N PHE A 124 21.92 11.54 -2.19
CA PHE A 124 21.08 11.26 -1.05
C PHE A 124 21.80 10.38 -0.02
N SER A 125 21.90 10.87 1.22
CA SER A 125 22.31 10.09 2.38
C SER A 125 21.20 9.09 2.78
N GLU A 126 21.51 8.17 3.70
CA GLU A 126 20.54 7.20 4.21
C GLU A 126 19.32 7.87 4.86
N ARG A 127 19.55 8.94 5.64
CA ARG A 127 18.48 9.70 6.29
C ARG A 127 17.60 10.46 5.28
N GLU A 128 18.19 10.96 4.20
CA GLU A 128 17.44 11.63 3.15
C GLU A 128 16.60 10.63 2.34
N LEU A 129 17.08 9.40 2.11
CA LEU A 129 16.28 8.34 1.50
C LEU A 129 15.05 7.96 2.34
N GLU A 130 15.16 8.04 3.67
CA GLU A 130 14.01 7.84 4.55
C GLU A 130 12.96 8.93 4.34
N VAL A 131 13.37 10.20 4.21
CA VAL A 131 12.44 11.30 3.88
C VAL A 131 11.79 11.08 2.50
N VAL A 132 12.60 10.70 1.49
CA VAL A 132 12.09 10.35 0.15
C VAL A 132 11.06 9.22 0.23
N THR A 133 11.31 8.20 1.05
CA THR A 133 10.37 7.09 1.28
C THR A 133 9.00 7.61 1.74
N TYR A 134 8.97 8.48 2.76
CA TYR A 134 7.70 9.05 3.25
C TYR A 134 7.01 9.93 2.20
N VAL A 135 7.75 10.68 1.40
CA VAL A 135 7.20 11.47 0.29
C VAL A 135 6.51 10.55 -0.74
N LEU A 136 7.17 9.45 -1.14
CA LEU A 136 6.63 8.49 -2.11
C LEU A 136 5.39 7.76 -1.55
N MET A 137 5.42 7.33 -0.28
CA MET A 137 4.28 6.73 0.41
C MET A 137 3.09 7.70 0.46
N SER A 138 3.34 8.96 0.86
CA SER A 138 2.31 9.99 0.95
C SER A 138 1.70 10.31 -0.41
N ALA A 139 2.52 10.39 -1.47
CA ALA A 139 2.03 10.63 -2.83
C ALA A 139 1.00 9.57 -3.26
N ARG A 140 1.28 8.27 -3.02
CA ARG A 140 0.33 7.19 -3.33
C ARG A 140 -0.97 7.32 -2.52
N LEU A 141 -0.84 7.61 -1.24
CA LEU A 141 -2.00 7.73 -0.35
C LEU A 141 -2.92 8.88 -0.78
N TYR A 142 -2.35 10.07 -1.02
CA TYR A 142 -3.15 11.25 -1.36
C TYR A 142 -3.65 11.24 -2.81
N LEU A 143 -2.84 10.81 -3.77
CA LEU A 143 -3.27 10.68 -5.16
C LEU A 143 -4.29 9.54 -5.32
N GLY A 144 -4.19 8.49 -4.49
CA GLY A 144 -5.20 7.44 -4.41
C GLY A 144 -6.56 7.96 -3.93
N ARG A 145 -6.57 8.79 -2.90
CA ARG A 145 -7.79 9.47 -2.43
C ARG A 145 -8.37 10.39 -3.50
N TYR A 146 -7.53 11.16 -4.18
CA TYR A 146 -7.93 12.02 -5.29
C TYR A 146 -8.61 11.22 -6.40
N ALA A 147 -8.00 10.13 -6.87
CA ALA A 147 -8.57 9.27 -7.89
C ALA A 147 -9.89 8.60 -7.44
N SER A 148 -10.03 8.28 -6.14
CA SER A 148 -11.25 7.66 -5.59
C SER A 148 -12.45 8.62 -5.51
N GLN A 149 -12.20 9.93 -5.42
CA GLN A 149 -13.26 10.95 -5.31
C GLN A 149 -13.99 11.19 -6.63
N ASP A 150 -13.36 10.93 -7.75
CA ASP A 150 -13.87 11.25 -9.08
C ASP A 150 -14.76 10.14 -9.68
N GLY A 151 -15.17 9.16 -8.89
CA GLY A 151 -16.02 8.04 -9.33
C GLY A 151 -15.35 7.10 -10.33
N SER A 152 -14.06 7.23 -10.53
CA SER A 152 -13.25 6.52 -11.55
C SER A 152 -12.90 5.08 -11.18
N ASN A 153 -13.60 4.46 -10.22
CA ASN A 153 -13.34 3.09 -9.79
C ASN A 153 -11.85 2.78 -9.45
N ASN A 154 -11.17 3.76 -8.80
CA ASN A 154 -9.73 3.74 -8.49
C ASN A 154 -8.82 3.71 -9.73
N GLU A 155 -9.30 4.11 -10.89
CA GLU A 155 -8.47 4.30 -12.06
C GLU A 155 -7.76 5.65 -11.98
N ILE A 156 -6.42 5.65 -11.93
CA ILE A 156 -5.65 6.89 -11.92
C ILE A 156 -5.48 7.42 -13.35
N PRO A 157 -5.86 8.69 -13.63
CA PRO A 157 -5.66 9.28 -14.94
C PRO A 157 -4.18 9.29 -15.35
N ASP A 158 -3.90 9.01 -16.62
CA ASP A 158 -2.53 8.92 -17.12
C ASP A 158 -1.74 10.24 -16.97
N TRP A 159 -2.40 11.39 -17.03
CA TRP A 159 -1.75 12.68 -16.79
C TRP A 159 -1.25 12.84 -15.34
N VAL A 160 -1.93 12.25 -14.34
CA VAL A 160 -1.47 12.24 -12.94
C VAL A 160 -0.21 11.41 -12.82
N VAL A 161 -0.19 10.22 -13.43
CA VAL A 161 1.00 9.35 -13.45
C VAL A 161 2.18 10.07 -14.10
N LYS A 162 1.96 10.71 -15.25
CA LYS A 162 3.00 11.48 -15.97
C LYS A 162 3.53 12.65 -15.13
N ALA A 163 2.65 13.39 -14.46
CA ALA A 163 3.05 14.50 -13.59
C ALA A 163 3.87 14.01 -12.39
N TYR A 164 3.42 12.94 -11.74
CA TYR A 164 4.15 12.30 -10.65
C TYR A 164 5.54 11.82 -11.11
N CYS A 165 5.62 11.06 -12.20
CA CYS A 165 6.89 10.54 -12.72
C CYS A 165 7.85 11.66 -13.15
N LYS A 166 7.32 12.76 -13.71
CA LYS A 166 8.13 13.95 -14.04
C LYS A 166 8.76 14.55 -12.79
N LEU A 167 7.97 14.73 -11.72
CA LEU A 167 8.46 15.27 -10.44
C LEU A 167 9.56 14.36 -9.85
N ILE A 168 9.32 13.05 -9.79
CA ILE A 168 10.27 12.09 -9.23
C ILE A 168 11.56 12.05 -10.03
N ARG A 169 11.48 12.04 -11.36
CA ARG A 169 12.66 12.04 -12.23
C ARG A 169 13.54 13.26 -12.00
N HIS A 170 12.96 14.45 -11.99
CA HIS A 170 13.71 15.69 -11.81
C HIS A 170 14.19 15.88 -10.35
N GLY A 171 13.44 15.35 -9.37
CA GLY A 171 13.84 15.43 -7.97
C GLY A 171 14.94 14.45 -7.55
N LEU A 172 14.98 13.25 -8.15
CA LEU A 172 15.91 12.18 -7.76
C LEU A 172 17.15 12.06 -8.65
N SER A 173 17.17 12.64 -9.85
CA SER A 173 18.32 12.55 -10.74
C SER A 173 19.51 13.40 -10.29
N GLY A 174 19.33 14.27 -9.32
CA GLY A 174 20.36 15.24 -8.87
C GLY A 174 20.65 16.25 -9.99
N GLY A 175 20.40 17.53 -9.77
CA GLY A 175 20.80 18.57 -10.71
C GLY A 175 22.31 18.66 -10.84
#